data_a9fe8d67cf6908583380c8b44e64c683
#
_entry.id   a9fe8d67cf6908583380c8b44e64c683
#
_cell.length_a   1.000
_cell.length_b   1.000
_cell.length_c   1.000
_cell.angle_alpha   90.00
_cell.angle_beta   90.00
_cell.angle_gamma   90.00
#
_symmetry.space_group_name_H-M   'P 1'
#
loop_
_entity.id
_entity.type
_entity.pdbx_description
1 polymer ?
#
loop_
_entity_poly.entity_id
_entity_poly.type
_entity_poly.pdbx_seq_one_letter_code
_entity_poly.pdbx_strand_id
1 'polypeptide(L)'
;IGADILLLDEPTNHLDVQSVKWLENYLVSNTNVTVLIVSHDSSFLDNVCTEIIHYEHKKLKYYHGNLSAFVKTRPEAKSYYSLAATTVKFTFPPPGSLMGVRSNTRTILKASHVSVHYPSMPRPSLVDASVSVSLSSRVGVIGPNGAGKSTLIKVLTGEIVPNEGKVEKHPNLRVAMMAQH
;
A
#
# COMPACT_ATOMS: atom_id res chain seq x y z
N ILE A 1 -11.86 8.03 -23.60
CA ILE A 1 -11.01 7.09 -24.36
C ILE A 1 -11.94 6.50 -25.42
N GLY A 2 -11.66 6.73 -26.71
CA GLY A 2 -12.48 6.21 -27.82
C GLY A 2 -12.11 4.78 -28.18
N ALA A 3 -12.09 3.88 -27.19
CA ALA A 3 -11.76 2.48 -27.37
C ALA A 3 -13.00 1.60 -27.19
N ASP A 4 -13.19 0.60 -28.04
CA ASP A 4 -14.29 -0.38 -27.94
C ASP A 4 -13.97 -1.44 -26.86
N ILE A 5 -12.69 -1.74 -26.64
CA ILE A 5 -12.19 -2.70 -25.67
C ILE A 5 -11.11 -2.05 -24.82
N LEU A 6 -11.21 -2.21 -23.50
CA LEU A 6 -10.23 -1.76 -22.54
C LEU A 6 -9.62 -2.98 -21.81
N LEU A 7 -8.30 -3.14 -21.91
CA LEU A 7 -7.56 -4.20 -21.24
C LEU A 7 -6.80 -3.59 -20.05
N LEU A 8 -7.06 -4.10 -18.85
CA LEU A 8 -6.47 -3.62 -17.61
C LEU A 8 -5.75 -4.75 -16.90
N ASP A 9 -4.46 -4.54 -16.64
CA ASP A 9 -3.62 -5.48 -15.87
C ASP A 9 -3.21 -4.80 -14.56
N GLU A 10 -3.68 -5.37 -13.44
CA GLU A 10 -3.47 -4.88 -12.07
C GLU A 10 -3.70 -3.37 -11.91
N PRO A 11 -4.86 -2.83 -12.36
CA PRO A 11 -5.07 -1.38 -12.44
C PRO A 11 -5.17 -0.70 -11.07
N THR A 12 -5.40 -1.43 -9.99
CA THR A 12 -5.49 -0.89 -8.63
C THR A 12 -4.13 -0.75 -7.96
N ASN A 13 -3.09 -1.37 -8.52
CA ASN A 13 -1.74 -1.26 -7.96
C ASN A 13 -1.28 0.19 -7.93
N HIS A 14 -0.69 0.59 -6.79
CA HIS A 14 -0.17 1.95 -6.56
C HIS A 14 -1.21 3.08 -6.53
N LEU A 15 -2.50 2.77 -6.65
CA LEU A 15 -3.57 3.74 -6.48
C LEU A 15 -3.94 3.89 -4.99
N ASP A 16 -4.30 5.11 -4.61
CA ASP A 16 -4.94 5.35 -3.31
C ASP A 16 -6.44 4.98 -3.36
N VAL A 17 -7.07 4.91 -2.19
CA VAL A 17 -8.47 4.49 -2.05
C VAL A 17 -9.43 5.37 -2.87
N GLN A 18 -9.15 6.67 -2.98
CA GLN A 18 -10.00 7.59 -3.75
C GLN A 18 -9.88 7.34 -5.25
N SER A 19 -8.66 7.09 -5.73
CA SER A 19 -8.39 6.76 -7.12
C SER A 19 -8.99 5.41 -7.53
N VAL A 20 -8.91 4.40 -6.65
CA VAL A 20 -9.58 3.10 -6.89
C VAL A 20 -11.10 3.30 -6.99
N LYS A 21 -11.69 4.06 -6.06
CA LYS A 21 -13.14 4.33 -6.08
C LYS A 21 -13.58 5.11 -7.32
N TRP A 22 -12.77 6.04 -7.76
CA TRP A 22 -13.02 6.76 -9.01
C TRP A 22 -12.97 5.79 -10.21
N LEU A 23 -11.98 4.89 -10.26
CA LEU A 23 -11.84 3.91 -11.33
C LEU A 23 -13.04 2.93 -11.36
N GLU A 24 -13.46 2.42 -10.20
CA GLU A 24 -14.67 1.59 -10.08
C GLU A 24 -15.88 2.29 -10.69
N ASN A 25 -16.15 3.53 -10.24
CA ASN A 25 -17.29 4.31 -10.72
C ASN A 25 -17.20 4.58 -12.23
N TYR A 26 -16.00 4.88 -12.74
CA TYR A 26 -15.77 5.10 -14.16
C TYR A 26 -16.09 3.84 -14.98
N LEU A 27 -15.60 2.67 -14.56
CA LEU A 27 -15.81 1.41 -15.28
C LEU A 27 -17.27 0.96 -15.25
N VAL A 28 -17.93 1.09 -14.11
CA VAL A 28 -19.36 0.73 -13.96
C VAL A 28 -20.27 1.67 -14.76
N SER A 29 -19.92 2.96 -14.88
CA SER A 29 -20.72 3.95 -15.62
C SER A 29 -20.58 3.85 -17.13
N ASN A 30 -19.47 3.30 -17.64
CA ASN A 30 -19.18 3.21 -19.08
C ASN A 30 -19.63 1.85 -19.66
N THR A 31 -20.91 1.69 -19.85
CA THR A 31 -21.52 0.44 -20.37
C THR A 31 -21.25 0.17 -21.85
N ASN A 32 -20.74 1.15 -22.59
CA ASN A 32 -20.46 1.04 -24.04
C ASN A 32 -19.08 0.48 -24.38
N VAL A 33 -18.27 0.16 -23.36
CA VAL A 33 -16.90 -0.34 -23.53
C VAL A 33 -16.81 -1.73 -22.91
N THR A 34 -16.30 -2.68 -23.68
CA THR A 34 -15.98 -4.00 -23.14
C THR A 34 -14.68 -3.90 -22.34
N VAL A 35 -14.69 -4.39 -21.10
CA VAL A 35 -13.52 -4.31 -20.21
C VAL A 35 -13.06 -5.72 -19.84
N LEU A 36 -11.79 -6.01 -20.04
CA LEU A 36 -11.11 -7.19 -19.52
C LEU A 36 -10.11 -6.78 -18.45
N ILE A 37 -10.28 -7.34 -17.25
CA ILE A 37 -9.50 -6.95 -16.07
C ILE A 37 -8.77 -8.17 -15.53
N VAL A 38 -7.48 -8.03 -15.28
CA VAL A 38 -6.69 -8.94 -14.45
C VAL A 38 -6.37 -8.21 -13.15
N SER A 39 -6.77 -8.75 -12.01
CA SER A 39 -6.48 -8.17 -10.70
C SER A 39 -6.53 -9.21 -9.59
N HIS A 40 -5.79 -8.95 -8.52
CA HIS A 40 -5.85 -9.69 -7.27
C HIS A 40 -6.71 -8.98 -6.20
N ASP A 41 -7.22 -7.77 -6.49
CA ASP A 41 -8.12 -7.03 -5.61
C ASP A 41 -9.55 -7.57 -5.73
N SER A 42 -9.92 -8.43 -4.78
CA SER A 42 -11.23 -9.08 -4.77
C SER A 42 -12.38 -8.10 -4.65
N SER A 43 -12.20 -7.00 -3.91
CA SER A 43 -13.24 -5.99 -3.72
C SER A 43 -13.50 -5.23 -5.01
N PHE A 44 -12.44 -4.84 -5.69
CA PHE A 44 -12.51 -4.19 -6.99
C PHE A 44 -13.18 -5.09 -8.04
N LEU A 45 -12.75 -6.36 -8.14
CA LEU A 45 -13.37 -7.32 -9.08
C LEU A 45 -14.86 -7.55 -8.77
N ASP A 46 -15.23 -7.67 -7.51
CA ASP A 46 -16.62 -7.89 -7.10
C ASP A 46 -17.54 -6.71 -7.43
N ASN A 47 -16.99 -5.49 -7.35
CA ASN A 47 -17.73 -4.26 -7.63
C ASN A 47 -17.88 -3.96 -9.13
N VAL A 48 -16.93 -4.40 -9.96
CA VAL A 48 -16.85 -3.99 -11.37
C VAL A 48 -17.25 -5.10 -12.33
N CYS A 49 -16.89 -6.37 -12.03
CA CYS A 49 -17.05 -7.45 -12.99
C CYS A 49 -18.48 -8.00 -13.04
N THR A 50 -18.96 -8.27 -14.24
CA THR A 50 -20.24 -8.95 -14.52
C THR A 50 -20.04 -10.42 -14.90
N GLU A 51 -18.83 -10.79 -15.26
CA GLU A 51 -18.42 -12.15 -15.62
C GLU A 51 -17.02 -12.43 -15.08
N ILE A 52 -16.76 -13.70 -14.77
CA ILE A 52 -15.46 -14.16 -14.28
C ILE A 52 -14.89 -15.22 -15.23
N ILE A 53 -13.65 -15.04 -15.64
CA ILE A 53 -12.87 -16.03 -16.36
C ILE A 53 -11.90 -16.67 -15.37
N HIS A 54 -12.14 -17.94 -15.04
CA HIS A 54 -11.28 -18.71 -14.16
C HIS A 54 -10.24 -19.49 -14.95
N TYR A 55 -8.97 -19.25 -14.68
CA TYR A 55 -7.85 -19.97 -15.29
C TYR A 55 -7.44 -21.14 -14.40
N GLU A 56 -7.80 -22.36 -14.83
CA GLU A 56 -7.55 -23.59 -14.10
C GLU A 56 -7.01 -24.69 -15.03
N HIS A 57 -5.95 -25.36 -14.63
CA HIS A 57 -5.32 -26.46 -15.42
C HIS A 57 -5.02 -26.08 -16.88
N LYS A 58 -4.52 -24.85 -17.09
CA LYS A 58 -4.22 -24.28 -18.43
C LYS A 58 -5.46 -24.13 -19.34
N LYS A 59 -6.66 -24.10 -18.76
CA LYS A 59 -7.93 -23.88 -19.47
C LYS A 59 -8.67 -22.71 -18.86
N LEU A 60 -9.43 -22.01 -19.69
CA LEU A 60 -10.31 -20.93 -19.29
C LEU A 60 -11.73 -21.47 -19.11
N LYS A 61 -12.34 -21.15 -17.97
CA LYS A 61 -13.75 -21.44 -17.69
C LYS A 61 -14.47 -20.13 -17.40
N TYR A 62 -15.64 -19.95 -18.01
CA TYR A 62 -16.44 -18.74 -17.91
C TYR A 62 -17.56 -18.93 -16.90
N TYR A 63 -17.79 -17.92 -16.09
CA TYR A 63 -18.85 -17.86 -15.09
C TYR A 63 -19.57 -16.52 -15.17
N HIS A 64 -20.91 -16.58 -15.24
CA HIS A 64 -21.73 -15.38 -15.19
C HIS A 64 -21.88 -14.88 -13.74
N GLY A 65 -21.88 -13.59 -13.57
CA GLY A 65 -21.94 -12.92 -12.29
C GLY A 65 -20.60 -12.37 -11.82
N ASN A 66 -20.65 -11.68 -10.71
CA ASN A 66 -19.48 -11.09 -10.07
C ASN A 66 -18.65 -12.16 -9.31
N LEU A 67 -17.58 -11.72 -8.67
CA LEU A 67 -16.69 -12.61 -7.92
C LEU A 67 -17.41 -13.35 -6.79
N SER A 68 -18.29 -12.67 -6.07
CA SER A 68 -19.10 -13.28 -4.99
C SER A 68 -20.03 -14.38 -5.51
N ALA A 69 -20.64 -14.22 -6.69
CA ALA A 69 -21.46 -15.24 -7.33
C ALA A 69 -20.61 -16.44 -7.75
N PHE A 70 -19.44 -16.20 -8.35
CA PHE A 70 -18.48 -17.24 -8.72
C PHE A 70 -18.05 -18.07 -7.51
N VAL A 71 -17.67 -17.46 -6.40
CA VAL A 71 -17.23 -18.16 -5.18
C VAL A 71 -18.35 -19.00 -4.56
N LYS A 72 -19.63 -18.58 -4.68
CA LYS A 72 -20.77 -19.41 -4.25
C LYS A 72 -20.90 -20.67 -5.10
N THR A 73 -20.63 -20.58 -6.39
CA THR A 73 -20.69 -21.72 -7.33
C THR A 73 -19.48 -22.65 -7.17
N ARG A 74 -18.34 -22.10 -6.81
CA ARG A 74 -17.06 -22.83 -6.66
C ARG A 74 -16.42 -22.53 -5.30
N PRO A 75 -16.90 -23.14 -4.20
CA PRO A 75 -16.39 -22.89 -2.86
C PRO A 75 -14.90 -23.18 -2.67
N GLU A 76 -14.34 -24.13 -3.44
CA GLU A 76 -12.90 -24.44 -3.46
C GLU A 76 -12.05 -23.26 -3.96
N ALA A 77 -12.61 -22.41 -4.81
CA ALA A 77 -11.93 -21.21 -5.30
C ALA A 77 -11.89 -20.07 -4.27
N LYS A 78 -12.62 -20.21 -3.16
CA LYS A 78 -12.65 -19.22 -2.08
C LYS A 78 -11.26 -18.93 -1.49
N SER A 79 -10.40 -19.92 -1.42
CA SER A 79 -9.03 -19.76 -0.91
C SER A 79 -8.15 -18.88 -1.81
N TYR A 80 -8.40 -18.83 -3.11
CA TYR A 80 -7.66 -17.97 -4.05
C TYR A 80 -8.12 -16.52 -3.99
N TYR A 81 -9.38 -16.28 -3.64
CA TYR A 81 -10.03 -14.96 -3.69
C TYR A 81 -10.33 -14.40 -2.30
N SER A 82 -10.21 -15.22 -1.29
CA SER A 82 -10.19 -14.79 0.08
C SER A 82 -8.79 -14.25 0.38
N LEU A 83 -8.54 -13.00 -0.01
CA LEU A 83 -7.46 -12.19 0.56
C LEU A 83 -7.68 -11.94 2.07
N ALA A 84 -8.78 -12.44 2.62
CA ALA A 84 -8.93 -12.72 4.02
C ALA A 84 -7.95 -13.84 4.39
N ALA A 85 -6.68 -13.42 4.52
CA ALA A 85 -5.76 -14.02 5.46
C ALA A 85 -5.46 -15.51 5.26
N THR A 86 -4.71 -15.86 4.23
CA THR A 86 -3.61 -16.74 4.58
C THR A 86 -2.69 -15.88 5.43
N THR A 87 -2.99 -15.82 6.73
CA THR A 87 -2.13 -15.13 7.68
C THR A 87 -0.85 -15.93 7.75
N VAL A 88 0.09 -15.63 6.87
CA VAL A 88 1.44 -16.15 7.00
C VAL A 88 1.97 -15.51 8.28
N LYS A 89 1.92 -16.26 9.37
CA LYS A 89 2.50 -15.83 10.64
C LYS A 89 4.00 -15.88 10.50
N PHE A 90 4.59 -14.76 10.11
CA PHE A 90 6.03 -14.59 10.25
C PHE A 90 6.33 -14.44 11.74
N THR A 91 7.10 -15.36 12.28
CA THR A 91 7.65 -15.24 13.63
C THR A 91 9.05 -14.69 13.49
N PHE A 92 9.21 -13.41 13.76
CA PHE A 92 10.53 -12.81 13.85
C PHE A 92 11.12 -13.08 15.23
N PRO A 93 12.44 -13.38 15.35
CA PRO A 93 13.07 -13.45 16.64
C PRO A 93 12.91 -12.11 17.37
N PRO A 94 12.74 -12.12 18.69
CA PRO A 94 12.63 -10.87 19.43
C PRO A 94 13.86 -10.01 19.17
N PRO A 95 13.71 -8.72 18.92
CA PRO A 95 14.84 -7.83 18.73
C PRO A 95 15.69 -7.81 19.99
N GLY A 96 17.00 -7.88 19.83
CA GLY A 96 17.94 -7.73 20.95
C GLY A 96 17.73 -6.38 21.64
N SER A 97 18.08 -6.33 22.94
CA SER A 97 18.01 -5.09 23.71
C SER A 97 18.88 -3.99 23.09
N LEU A 98 18.38 -2.77 23.04
CA LEU A 98 19.16 -1.62 22.59
C LEU A 98 20.06 -1.16 23.75
N MET A 99 21.38 -1.28 23.59
CA MET A 99 22.34 -0.85 24.60
C MET A 99 22.12 0.63 24.98
N GLY A 100 22.05 0.91 26.28
CA GLY A 100 21.83 2.26 26.81
C GLY A 100 20.37 2.70 26.94
N VAL A 101 19.39 1.87 26.52
CA VAL A 101 17.98 2.13 26.67
C VAL A 101 17.35 1.15 27.66
N ARG A 102 16.98 1.66 28.84
CA ARG A 102 16.33 0.87 29.91
C ARG A 102 14.81 0.84 29.81
N SER A 103 14.21 1.78 29.07
CA SER A 103 12.77 1.91 28.94
C SER A 103 12.35 1.81 27.48
N ASN A 104 11.38 0.95 27.18
CA ASN A 104 10.82 0.79 25.83
C ASN A 104 10.02 2.02 25.34
N THR A 105 9.65 2.93 26.25
CA THR A 105 8.90 4.16 25.94
C THR A 105 9.82 5.35 25.66
N ARG A 106 11.14 5.21 25.94
CA ARG A 106 12.09 6.27 25.63
C ARG A 106 12.20 6.46 24.12
N THR A 107 12.14 7.73 23.69
CA THR A 107 12.35 8.10 22.29
C THR A 107 13.76 7.70 21.84
N ILE A 108 13.85 6.95 20.76
CA ILE A 108 15.09 6.47 20.15
C ILE A 108 15.33 7.06 18.75
N LEU A 109 14.29 7.58 18.14
CA LEU A 109 14.32 8.27 16.86
C LEU A 109 13.33 9.42 16.90
N LYS A 110 13.79 10.63 16.60
CA LYS A 110 12.97 11.83 16.63
C LYS A 110 13.29 12.71 15.44
N ALA A 111 12.28 13.13 14.72
CA ALA A 111 12.34 14.25 13.79
C ALA A 111 11.61 15.44 14.43
N SER A 112 12.21 16.63 14.36
CA SER A 112 11.65 17.84 14.94
C SER A 112 11.65 18.95 13.88
N HIS A 113 10.45 19.45 13.57
CA HIS A 113 10.23 20.57 12.66
C HIS A 113 10.91 20.39 11.29
N VAL A 114 10.88 19.17 10.75
CA VAL A 114 11.56 18.87 9.50
C VAL A 114 10.73 19.33 8.31
N SER A 115 11.39 20.07 7.40
CA SER A 115 10.85 20.46 6.12
C SER A 115 11.75 19.91 5.00
N VAL A 116 11.14 19.39 3.93
CA VAL A 116 11.85 18.88 2.77
C VAL A 116 11.27 19.46 1.50
N HIS A 117 12.14 20.08 0.71
CA HIS A 117 11.81 20.59 -0.61
C HIS A 117 12.79 20.03 -1.64
N TYR A 118 12.26 19.24 -2.58
CA TYR A 118 13.05 18.74 -3.71
C TYR A 118 13.17 19.85 -4.77
N PRO A 119 14.38 20.10 -5.31
CA PRO A 119 14.58 21.15 -6.33
C PRO A 119 13.71 20.97 -7.60
N SER A 120 13.34 19.73 -7.90
CA SER A 120 12.50 19.38 -9.06
C SER A 120 11.00 19.56 -8.81
N MET A 121 10.56 19.85 -7.59
CA MET A 121 9.15 19.98 -7.25
C MET A 121 8.76 21.42 -6.94
N PRO A 122 7.59 21.90 -7.43
CA PRO A 122 7.15 23.27 -7.20
C PRO A 122 6.67 23.51 -5.76
N ARG A 123 6.39 22.43 -4.99
CA ARG A 123 5.91 22.50 -3.60
C ARG A 123 6.76 21.63 -2.70
N PRO A 124 6.95 22.02 -1.44
CA PRO A 124 7.65 21.18 -0.48
C PRO A 124 6.91 19.86 -0.26
N SER A 125 7.67 18.78 -0.08
CA SER A 125 7.13 17.44 0.18
C SER A 125 6.81 17.20 1.65
N LEU A 126 7.49 17.89 2.56
CA LEU A 126 7.21 17.95 4.00
C LEU A 126 7.32 19.39 4.48
N VAL A 127 6.43 19.79 5.37
CA VAL A 127 6.42 21.11 5.99
C VAL A 127 6.23 20.91 7.49
N ASP A 128 7.19 21.36 8.28
CA ASP A 128 7.16 21.39 9.74
C ASP A 128 6.74 20.06 10.40
N ALA A 129 7.20 18.94 9.82
CA ALA A 129 6.83 17.63 10.29
C ALA A 129 7.62 17.23 11.55
N SER A 130 6.91 16.75 12.57
CA SER A 130 7.52 16.26 13.80
C SER A 130 6.99 14.89 14.16
N VAL A 131 7.89 13.94 14.48
CA VAL A 131 7.54 12.58 14.88
C VAL A 131 8.56 12.04 15.88
N SER A 132 8.08 11.26 16.84
CA SER A 132 8.93 10.59 17.84
C SER A 132 8.58 9.11 17.88
N VAL A 133 9.60 8.25 17.87
CA VAL A 133 9.46 6.81 17.86
C VAL A 133 10.27 6.21 19.00
N SER A 134 9.69 5.25 19.70
CA SER A 134 10.32 4.47 20.78
C SER A 134 10.38 2.99 20.40
N LEU A 135 11.01 2.14 21.20
CA LEU A 135 11.07 0.69 20.96
C LEU A 135 9.68 0.01 20.97
N SER A 136 8.71 0.60 21.70
CA SER A 136 7.34 0.08 21.75
C SER A 136 6.42 0.67 20.70
N SER A 137 6.88 1.65 19.90
CA SER A 137 6.04 2.33 18.91
C SER A 137 5.73 1.42 17.72
N ARG A 138 4.48 1.46 17.28
CA ARG A 138 4.02 0.90 16.00
C ARG A 138 3.20 1.98 15.31
N VAL A 139 3.79 2.62 14.31
CA VAL A 139 3.25 3.85 13.71
C VAL A 139 2.82 3.55 12.28
N GLY A 140 1.55 3.77 11.97
CA GLY A 140 1.03 3.80 10.60
C GLY A 140 1.10 5.21 10.04
N VAL A 141 1.68 5.37 8.85
CA VAL A 141 1.71 6.64 8.12
C VAL A 141 0.69 6.55 6.99
N ILE A 142 -0.38 7.34 7.08
CA ILE A 142 -1.50 7.34 6.15
C ILE A 142 -1.61 8.67 5.40
N GLY A 143 -2.13 8.64 4.19
CA GLY A 143 -2.37 9.83 3.37
C GLY A 143 -2.43 9.48 1.88
N PRO A 144 -2.92 10.38 1.03
CA PRO A 144 -3.00 10.19 -0.41
C PRO A 144 -1.61 10.03 -1.05
N ASN A 145 -1.59 9.60 -2.31
CA ASN A 145 -0.36 9.53 -3.09
C ASN A 145 0.23 10.94 -3.27
N GLY A 146 1.55 11.06 -3.17
CA GLY A 146 2.24 12.34 -3.22
C GLY A 146 2.24 13.15 -1.90
N ALA A 147 1.61 12.69 -0.83
CA ALA A 147 1.53 13.39 0.46
C ALA A 147 2.85 13.46 1.26
N GLY A 148 3.95 12.92 0.74
CA GLY A 148 5.25 12.96 1.42
C GLY A 148 5.53 11.78 2.34
N LYS A 149 4.70 10.72 2.36
CA LYS A 149 4.92 9.55 3.23
C LYS A 149 6.30 8.90 3.05
N SER A 150 6.68 8.63 1.81
CA SER A 150 8.00 8.05 1.51
C SER A 150 9.15 9.03 1.82
N THR A 151 8.93 10.32 1.65
CA THR A 151 9.90 11.36 2.01
C THR A 151 10.15 11.35 3.52
N LEU A 152 9.10 11.24 4.35
CA LEU A 152 9.24 11.14 5.80
C LEU A 152 10.09 9.93 6.19
N ILE A 153 9.83 8.75 5.60
CA ILE A 153 10.63 7.54 5.86
C ILE A 153 12.10 7.77 5.47
N LYS A 154 12.37 8.33 4.30
CA LYS A 154 13.73 8.63 3.84
C LYS A 154 14.48 9.61 4.75
N VAL A 155 13.78 10.59 5.30
CA VAL A 155 14.34 11.50 6.31
C VAL A 155 14.66 10.74 7.60
N LEU A 156 13.76 9.90 8.08
CA LEU A 156 13.96 9.11 9.29
C LEU A 156 15.07 8.06 9.13
N THR A 157 15.23 7.44 7.97
CA THR A 157 16.34 6.51 7.68
C THR A 157 17.67 7.25 7.49
N GLY A 158 17.63 8.53 7.13
CA GLY A 158 18.80 9.38 6.88
C GLY A 158 19.28 9.33 5.43
N GLU A 159 18.46 8.79 4.52
CA GLU A 159 18.71 8.85 3.08
C GLU A 159 18.59 10.28 2.54
N ILE A 160 17.77 11.09 3.18
CA ILE A 160 17.58 12.51 2.83
C ILE A 160 17.84 13.36 4.07
N VAL A 161 18.66 14.40 3.88
CA VAL A 161 18.86 15.45 4.87
C VAL A 161 17.75 16.47 4.67
N PRO A 162 16.97 16.81 5.72
CA PRO A 162 15.94 17.83 5.59
C PRO A 162 16.55 19.22 5.36
N ASN A 163 15.80 20.09 4.67
CA ASN A 163 16.21 21.47 4.44
C ASN A 163 16.15 22.29 5.75
N GLU A 164 15.17 21.95 6.61
CA GLU A 164 14.98 22.57 7.92
C GLU A 164 14.67 21.52 8.97
N GLY A 165 14.87 21.86 10.24
CA GLY A 165 14.66 20.96 11.35
C GLY A 165 15.82 20.00 11.58
N LYS A 166 15.61 18.99 12.40
CA LYS A 166 16.64 18.00 12.74
C LYS A 166 16.07 16.61 12.97
N VAL A 167 16.92 15.61 12.73
CA VAL A 167 16.64 14.21 13.07
C VAL A 167 17.67 13.73 14.09
N GLU A 168 17.17 13.24 15.22
CA GLU A 168 17.97 12.70 16.30
C GLU A 168 17.77 11.19 16.37
N LYS A 169 18.86 10.43 16.28
CA LYS A 169 18.85 8.96 16.37
C LYS A 169 19.69 8.52 17.55
N HIS A 170 19.22 7.50 18.28
CA HIS A 170 20.05 6.85 19.28
C HIS A 170 21.30 6.24 18.61
N PRO A 171 22.53 6.41 19.15
CA PRO A 171 23.76 5.98 18.48
C PRO A 171 23.77 4.49 18.10
N ASN A 172 23.19 3.65 18.93
CA ASN A 172 23.15 2.19 18.73
C ASN A 172 21.91 1.73 17.96
N LEU A 173 21.09 2.65 17.44
CA LEU A 173 19.88 2.30 16.68
C LEU A 173 20.26 1.69 15.33
N ARG A 174 19.84 0.46 15.11
CA ARG A 174 19.91 -0.21 13.81
C ARG A 174 18.54 -0.08 13.15
N VAL A 175 18.53 0.44 11.93
CA VAL A 175 17.33 0.60 11.12
C VAL A 175 17.42 -0.34 9.94
N ALA A 176 16.39 -1.16 9.75
CA ALA A 176 16.20 -1.94 8.53
C ALA A 176 14.99 -1.37 7.79
N MET A 177 15.09 -1.28 6.49
CA MET A 177 14.01 -0.83 5.61
C MET A 177 13.67 -1.93 4.63
N MET A 178 12.40 -2.26 4.51
CA MET A 178 11.87 -3.10 3.45
C MET A 178 11.08 -2.19 2.51
N ALA A 179 11.59 -2.02 1.31
CA ALA A 179 10.94 -1.22 0.27
C ALA A 179 10.00 -2.09 -0.57
N GLN A 180 9.16 -1.44 -1.33
CA GLN A 180 8.20 -2.08 -2.24
C GLN A 180 8.90 -2.68 -3.49
N HIS A 181 10.14 -2.23 -3.78
CA HIS A 181 10.99 -2.66 -4.88
C HIS A 181 12.42 -2.90 -4.39
#